data_566ddf70035b7f9470611bfac61330dd
#
_entry.id   566ddf70035b7f9470611bfac61330dd
#
_cell.length_a   1.000
_cell.length_b   1.000
_cell.length_c   1.000
_cell.angle_alpha   90.00
_cell.angle_beta   90.00
_cell.angle_gamma   90.00
#
_symmetry.space_group_name_H-M   'P 1'
#
loop_
_entity.id
_entity.type
_entity.pdbx_description
1 polymer ?
#
loop_
_entity_poly.entity_id
_entity_poly.type
_entity_poly.pdbx_seq_one_letter_code
_entity_poly.pdbx_strand_id
1 'polypeptide(L)'
;MTTSDGRVRALGYVRVSTTDQAERGQGLNIQRRGIREYCRAHRLVLLEIIGDEGISGVSGLQGRPGLAEALSRIENHEASVLVLYRLDRLARDLLLQETVVERLRLGGGSVISVSEPDVDSNEPTRILIRQVLGALSQYEKTLLKARMAAGRKLKAERGGYTGGIPRFGYSAVRHEYVPLESEHKILARIRVERAEGATFQAIADGLNADGLHAKLGGRWHRGGIMRVVRRNAQGHGVGESTPRGSRSG
;
A
#
# COMPACT_ATOMS: atom_id res chain seq x y z
N MET A 1 -12.27 12.56 2.38
CA MET A 1 -11.62 13.78 2.91
C MET A 1 -12.59 14.96 2.87
N THR A 2 -12.55 15.78 3.88
CA THR A 2 -13.36 16.98 4.00
C THR A 2 -12.54 18.23 3.65
N THR A 3 -13.20 19.30 3.25
CA THR A 3 -12.61 20.64 3.15
C THR A 3 -12.26 21.17 4.55
N SER A 4 -11.54 22.30 4.63
CA SER A 4 -11.25 22.99 5.90
C SER A 4 -12.49 23.33 6.73
N ASP A 5 -13.66 23.43 6.09
CA ASP A 5 -14.97 23.65 6.71
C ASP A 5 -15.81 22.36 6.94
N GLY A 6 -15.18 21.19 6.85
CA GLY A 6 -15.80 19.90 7.15
C GLY A 6 -16.70 19.33 6.06
N ARG A 7 -16.83 19.99 4.89
CA ARG A 7 -17.67 19.50 3.79
C ARG A 7 -16.97 18.40 2.97
N VAL A 8 -17.74 17.42 2.50
CA VAL A 8 -17.26 16.29 1.68
C VAL A 8 -17.05 16.73 0.24
N ARG A 9 -15.88 16.42 -0.34
CA ARG A 9 -15.56 16.66 -1.73
C ARG A 9 -16.11 15.56 -2.63
N ALA A 10 -16.72 15.95 -3.74
CA ALA A 10 -17.34 15.06 -4.71
C ALA A 10 -16.84 15.32 -6.14
N LEU A 11 -16.77 14.26 -6.93
CA LEU A 11 -16.64 14.31 -8.39
C LEU A 11 -17.97 13.88 -9.00
N GLY A 12 -18.40 14.55 -10.04
CA GLY A 12 -19.54 14.12 -10.86
C GLY A 12 -19.07 13.24 -12.00
N TYR A 13 -19.89 12.25 -12.40
CA TYR A 13 -19.62 11.45 -13.58
C TYR A 13 -20.85 11.35 -14.47
N VAL A 14 -20.66 11.61 -15.77
CA VAL A 14 -21.70 11.55 -16.81
C VAL A 14 -21.24 10.67 -17.96
N ARG A 15 -22.21 10.00 -18.61
CA ARG A 15 -21.94 9.17 -19.80
C ARG A 15 -23.09 9.19 -20.78
N VAL A 16 -22.76 9.28 -22.06
CA VAL A 16 -23.70 9.03 -23.17
C VAL A 16 -23.15 8.00 -24.12
N SER A 17 -23.98 7.05 -24.55
CA SER A 17 -23.62 6.07 -25.56
C SER A 17 -23.71 6.66 -26.99
N THR A 18 -23.04 6.00 -27.93
CA THR A 18 -23.12 6.36 -29.35
C THR A 18 -24.54 6.31 -29.92
N THR A 19 -25.38 5.41 -29.40
CA THR A 19 -26.79 5.27 -29.82
C THR A 19 -27.66 6.41 -29.32
N ASP A 20 -27.34 7.04 -28.21
CA ASP A 20 -28.06 8.18 -27.62
C ASP A 20 -27.62 9.52 -28.26
N GLN A 21 -26.87 9.47 -29.36
CA GLN A 21 -26.27 10.67 -29.98
C GLN A 21 -27.31 11.66 -30.58
N ALA A 22 -28.49 11.20 -30.97
CA ALA A 22 -29.56 12.08 -31.45
C ALA A 22 -30.15 12.99 -30.36
N GLU A 23 -30.06 12.55 -29.08
CA GLU A 23 -30.56 13.31 -27.91
C GLU A 23 -29.41 13.89 -27.06
N ARG A 24 -28.20 13.95 -27.57
CA ARG A 24 -26.94 14.24 -26.85
C ARG A 24 -26.96 15.47 -25.95
N GLY A 25 -27.54 16.57 -26.47
CA GLY A 25 -27.53 17.82 -25.69
C GLY A 25 -28.43 17.77 -24.46
N GLN A 26 -29.59 17.14 -24.56
CA GLN A 26 -30.57 17.11 -23.47
C GLN A 26 -30.17 16.10 -22.40
N GLY A 27 -29.75 14.88 -22.77
CA GLY A 27 -29.41 13.83 -21.84
C GLY A 27 -28.22 14.19 -20.94
N LEU A 28 -27.14 14.75 -21.47
CA LEU A 28 -25.98 15.21 -20.68
C LEU A 28 -26.33 16.39 -19.77
N ASN A 29 -27.13 17.36 -20.30
CA ASN A 29 -27.54 18.52 -19.52
C ASN A 29 -28.42 18.13 -18.31
N ILE A 30 -29.31 17.16 -18.48
CA ILE A 30 -30.16 16.62 -17.41
C ILE A 30 -29.24 15.96 -16.34
N GLN A 31 -28.28 15.11 -16.75
CA GLN A 31 -27.37 14.47 -15.82
C GLN A 31 -26.54 15.51 -15.07
N ARG A 32 -25.90 16.44 -15.77
CA ARG A 32 -25.06 17.50 -15.18
C ARG A 32 -25.86 18.38 -14.21
N ARG A 33 -27.09 18.74 -14.59
CA ARG A 33 -27.97 19.53 -13.76
C ARG A 33 -28.36 18.76 -12.49
N GLY A 34 -28.82 17.51 -12.61
CA GLY A 34 -29.21 16.69 -11.46
C GLY A 34 -28.05 16.49 -10.48
N ILE A 35 -26.83 16.23 -10.96
CA ILE A 35 -25.63 16.11 -10.11
C ILE A 35 -25.36 17.42 -9.35
N ARG A 36 -25.43 18.58 -10.03
CA ARG A 36 -25.19 19.88 -9.37
C ARG A 36 -26.25 20.20 -8.31
N GLU A 37 -27.51 19.94 -8.62
CA GLU A 37 -28.63 20.15 -7.70
C GLU A 37 -28.52 19.25 -6.47
N TYR A 38 -28.20 17.98 -6.68
CA TYR A 38 -27.97 17.02 -5.60
C TYR A 38 -26.81 17.48 -4.67
N CYS A 39 -25.65 17.79 -5.25
CA CYS A 39 -24.49 18.23 -4.49
C CYS A 39 -24.80 19.49 -3.67
N ARG A 40 -25.55 20.45 -4.24
CA ARG A 40 -25.96 21.67 -3.54
C ARG A 40 -26.91 21.34 -2.37
N ALA A 41 -27.92 20.52 -2.60
CA ALA A 41 -28.90 20.14 -1.57
C ALA A 41 -28.25 19.39 -0.40
N HIS A 42 -27.22 18.56 -0.66
CA HIS A 42 -26.56 17.76 0.35
C HIS A 42 -25.24 18.38 0.85
N ARG A 43 -24.97 19.64 0.53
CA ARG A 43 -23.76 20.40 0.95
C ARG A 43 -22.45 19.72 0.57
N LEU A 44 -22.44 18.98 -0.56
CA LEU A 44 -21.21 18.42 -1.12
C LEU A 44 -20.46 19.50 -1.91
N VAL A 45 -19.12 19.49 -1.85
CA VAL A 45 -18.27 20.33 -2.67
C VAL A 45 -17.99 19.61 -3.98
N LEU A 46 -18.74 19.93 -5.03
CA LEU A 46 -18.53 19.37 -6.35
C LEU A 46 -17.29 20.02 -6.98
N LEU A 47 -16.21 19.24 -7.14
CA LEU A 47 -14.95 19.70 -7.73
C LEU A 47 -15.09 19.84 -9.25
N GLU A 48 -15.60 18.80 -9.90
CA GLU A 48 -15.69 18.71 -11.35
C GLU A 48 -16.74 17.67 -11.77
N ILE A 49 -17.22 17.76 -13.01
CA ILE A 49 -18.04 16.72 -13.66
C ILE A 49 -17.27 16.18 -14.85
N ILE A 50 -16.76 14.97 -14.71
CA ILE A 50 -16.00 14.24 -15.71
C ILE A 50 -16.96 13.43 -16.59
N GLY A 51 -16.66 13.28 -17.87
CA GLY A 51 -17.57 12.62 -18.81
C GLY A 51 -16.89 11.70 -19.80
N ASP A 52 -17.56 10.60 -20.14
CA ASP A 52 -17.24 9.73 -21.27
C ASP A 52 -18.33 9.86 -22.34
N GLU A 53 -18.02 10.55 -23.44
CA GLU A 53 -18.95 10.79 -24.53
C GLU A 53 -18.73 9.79 -25.67
N GLY A 54 -19.83 9.23 -26.20
CA GLY A 54 -19.78 8.27 -27.31
C GLY A 54 -19.29 6.87 -26.91
N ILE A 55 -19.21 6.55 -25.62
CA ILE A 55 -18.70 5.27 -25.12
C ILE A 55 -19.84 4.39 -24.62
N SER A 56 -19.87 3.12 -25.10
CA SER A 56 -20.87 2.14 -24.67
C SER A 56 -20.78 1.80 -23.18
N GLY A 57 -21.92 1.59 -22.53
CA GLY A 57 -21.98 1.13 -21.14
C GLY A 57 -21.48 -0.32 -20.92
N VAL A 58 -21.22 -1.05 -22.01
CA VAL A 58 -20.65 -2.40 -21.99
C VAL A 58 -19.11 -2.37 -22.07
N SER A 59 -18.53 -1.22 -22.45
CA SER A 59 -17.08 -1.06 -22.46
C SER A 59 -16.52 -1.17 -21.03
N GLY A 60 -15.51 -2.02 -20.85
CA GLY A 60 -14.78 -2.14 -19.60
C GLY A 60 -14.08 -0.82 -19.21
N LEU A 61 -13.46 -0.78 -18.03
CA LEU A 61 -12.74 0.39 -17.51
C LEU A 61 -11.69 0.94 -18.50
N GLN A 62 -11.02 0.06 -19.26
CA GLN A 62 -9.99 0.46 -20.24
C GLN A 62 -10.53 1.32 -21.39
N GLY A 63 -11.81 1.18 -21.73
CA GLY A 63 -12.45 1.98 -22.77
C GLY A 63 -13.11 3.27 -22.26
N ARG A 64 -12.89 3.66 -20.99
CA ARG A 64 -13.59 4.76 -20.31
C ARG A 64 -12.61 5.67 -19.56
N PRO A 65 -11.88 6.51 -20.28
CA PRO A 65 -10.84 7.36 -19.68
C PRO A 65 -11.37 8.30 -18.60
N GLY A 66 -12.57 8.87 -18.79
CA GLY A 66 -13.18 9.75 -17.79
C GLY A 66 -13.54 9.00 -16.49
N LEU A 67 -14.06 7.76 -16.58
CA LEU A 67 -14.29 6.97 -15.38
C LEU A 67 -12.97 6.58 -14.71
N ALA A 68 -11.97 6.18 -15.48
CA ALA A 68 -10.64 5.83 -14.94
C ALA A 68 -10.00 7.03 -14.23
N GLU A 69 -10.11 8.23 -14.78
CA GLU A 69 -9.67 9.47 -14.15
C GLU A 69 -10.41 9.73 -12.83
N ALA A 70 -11.74 9.65 -12.83
CA ALA A 70 -12.53 9.87 -11.62
C ALA A 70 -12.15 8.90 -10.50
N LEU A 71 -11.93 7.60 -10.83
CA LEU A 71 -11.49 6.59 -9.88
C LEU A 71 -10.10 6.91 -9.33
N SER A 72 -9.15 7.24 -10.19
CA SER A 72 -7.78 7.60 -9.78
C SER A 72 -7.76 8.82 -8.84
N ARG A 73 -8.54 9.84 -9.11
CA ARG A 73 -8.63 11.04 -8.26
C ARG A 73 -9.22 10.74 -6.88
N ILE A 74 -10.17 9.80 -6.80
CA ILE A 74 -10.70 9.34 -5.51
C ILE A 74 -9.67 8.48 -4.77
N GLU A 75 -8.97 7.58 -5.45
CA GLU A 75 -7.89 6.77 -4.88
C GLU A 75 -6.73 7.66 -4.36
N ASN A 76 -6.47 8.79 -5.02
CA ASN A 76 -5.51 9.82 -4.58
C ASN A 76 -6.09 10.76 -3.51
N HIS A 77 -7.28 10.47 -3.00
CA HIS A 77 -7.95 11.26 -1.96
C HIS A 77 -8.25 12.73 -2.31
N GLU A 78 -8.37 13.07 -3.59
CA GLU A 78 -8.82 14.40 -4.01
C GLU A 78 -10.31 14.62 -3.71
N ALA A 79 -11.12 13.58 -3.86
CA ALA A 79 -12.52 13.52 -3.48
C ALA A 79 -12.84 12.23 -2.73
N SER A 80 -13.99 12.17 -2.05
CA SER A 80 -14.44 10.98 -1.33
C SER A 80 -15.72 10.38 -1.91
N VAL A 81 -16.37 11.09 -2.83
CA VAL A 81 -17.66 10.66 -3.37
C VAL A 81 -17.70 10.82 -4.89
N LEU A 82 -18.14 9.78 -5.58
CA LEU A 82 -18.51 9.81 -6.99
C LEU A 82 -20.02 9.95 -7.11
N VAL A 83 -20.50 11.08 -7.66
CA VAL A 83 -21.92 11.35 -7.88
C VAL A 83 -22.27 11.13 -9.34
N LEU A 84 -23.24 10.30 -9.60
CA LEU A 84 -23.79 10.04 -10.94
C LEU A 84 -25.30 10.17 -10.93
N TYR A 85 -25.88 10.42 -12.10
CA TYR A 85 -27.33 10.61 -12.20
C TYR A 85 -28.08 9.30 -11.98
N ARG A 86 -27.61 8.19 -12.60
CA ARG A 86 -28.15 6.83 -12.48
C ARG A 86 -27.02 5.79 -12.53
N LEU A 87 -27.20 4.64 -11.88
CA LEU A 87 -26.21 3.56 -11.88
C LEU A 87 -25.91 3.00 -13.27
N ASP A 88 -26.88 3.02 -14.19
CA ASP A 88 -26.68 2.59 -15.58
C ASP A 88 -25.67 3.47 -16.36
N ARG A 89 -25.41 4.68 -15.86
CA ARG A 89 -24.31 5.53 -16.35
C ARG A 89 -22.95 4.98 -15.94
N LEU A 90 -22.87 4.37 -14.78
CA LEU A 90 -21.65 3.68 -14.33
C LEU A 90 -21.37 2.45 -15.18
N ALA A 91 -22.31 1.53 -15.29
CA ALA A 91 -22.27 0.39 -16.21
C ALA A 91 -23.70 -0.14 -16.45
N ARG A 92 -23.93 -0.84 -17.58
CA ARG A 92 -25.17 -1.58 -17.81
C ARG A 92 -25.11 -2.98 -17.19
N ASP A 93 -23.90 -3.53 -17.08
CA ASP A 93 -23.63 -4.83 -16.46
C ASP A 93 -23.49 -4.68 -14.95
N LEU A 94 -24.23 -5.52 -14.21
CA LEU A 94 -24.28 -5.47 -12.75
C LEU A 94 -22.93 -5.82 -12.12
N LEU A 95 -22.21 -6.80 -12.68
CA LEU A 95 -20.89 -7.19 -12.17
C LEU A 95 -19.90 -6.03 -12.30
N LEU A 96 -19.91 -5.33 -13.43
CA LEU A 96 -19.06 -4.15 -13.65
C LEU A 96 -19.44 -3.00 -12.71
N GLN A 97 -20.76 -2.78 -12.46
CA GLN A 97 -21.20 -1.79 -11.46
C GLN A 97 -20.63 -2.09 -10.09
N GLU A 98 -20.83 -3.31 -9.59
CA GLU A 98 -20.37 -3.70 -8.26
C GLU A 98 -18.84 -3.73 -8.18
N THR A 99 -18.13 -4.09 -9.27
CA THR A 99 -16.67 -4.01 -9.33
C THR A 99 -16.17 -2.57 -9.13
N VAL A 100 -16.81 -1.60 -9.78
CA VAL A 100 -16.44 -0.18 -9.64
C VAL A 100 -16.80 0.34 -8.25
N VAL A 101 -17.98 0.01 -7.73
CA VAL A 101 -18.41 0.38 -6.37
C VAL A 101 -17.44 -0.17 -5.33
N GLU A 102 -17.08 -1.46 -5.43
CA GLU A 102 -16.12 -2.08 -4.50
C GLU A 102 -14.71 -1.46 -4.63
N ARG A 103 -14.25 -1.17 -5.84
CA ARG A 103 -12.98 -0.48 -6.05
C ARG A 103 -12.94 0.88 -5.36
N LEU A 104 -14.01 1.68 -5.50
CA LEU A 104 -14.13 2.96 -4.82
C LEU A 104 -14.14 2.78 -3.29
N ARG A 105 -14.91 1.83 -2.77
CA ARG A 105 -14.97 1.53 -1.35
C ARG A 105 -13.61 1.15 -0.77
N LEU A 106 -12.84 0.32 -1.47
CA LEU A 106 -11.48 -0.06 -1.08
C LEU A 106 -10.51 1.12 -1.08
N GLY A 107 -10.72 2.09 -1.99
CA GLY A 107 -9.98 3.37 -2.04
C GLY A 107 -10.45 4.41 -1.02
N GLY A 108 -11.41 4.07 -0.14
CA GLY A 108 -11.98 4.99 0.86
C GLY A 108 -13.01 5.98 0.29
N GLY A 109 -13.52 5.71 -0.92
CA GLY A 109 -14.58 6.47 -1.58
C GLY A 109 -15.94 5.79 -1.53
N SER A 110 -16.97 6.50 -1.99
CA SER A 110 -18.34 6.00 -2.13
C SER A 110 -18.98 6.46 -3.42
N VAL A 111 -20.09 5.81 -3.81
CA VAL A 111 -20.89 6.16 -4.98
C VAL A 111 -22.27 6.66 -4.52
N ILE A 112 -22.76 7.70 -5.17
CA ILE A 112 -24.12 8.21 -5.00
C ILE A 112 -24.80 8.28 -6.36
N SER A 113 -26.00 7.68 -6.45
CA SER A 113 -26.90 7.84 -7.59
C SER A 113 -28.02 8.82 -7.24
N VAL A 114 -28.19 9.87 -8.07
CA VAL A 114 -29.16 10.93 -7.81
C VAL A 114 -30.60 10.44 -7.92
N SER A 115 -30.90 9.60 -8.90
CA SER A 115 -32.24 9.09 -9.16
C SER A 115 -32.53 7.72 -8.55
N GLU A 116 -31.52 7.07 -8.02
CA GLU A 116 -31.60 5.76 -7.41
C GLU A 116 -30.85 5.83 -6.06
N PRO A 117 -31.48 6.36 -5.00
CA PRO A 117 -30.77 6.65 -3.75
C PRO A 117 -30.20 5.39 -3.06
N ASP A 118 -30.66 4.22 -3.44
CA ASP A 118 -30.32 2.96 -2.80
C ASP A 118 -29.26 2.18 -3.60
N VAL A 119 -28.07 2.79 -3.77
CA VAL A 119 -26.90 2.11 -4.38
C VAL A 119 -26.47 0.91 -3.54
N ASP A 120 -26.73 0.96 -2.24
CA ASP A 120 -26.52 -0.12 -1.26
C ASP A 120 -27.73 -1.07 -1.14
N SER A 121 -28.55 -1.19 -2.20
CA SER A 121 -29.72 -2.04 -2.15
C SER A 121 -29.41 -3.42 -1.57
N ASN A 122 -30.25 -3.87 -0.63
CA ASN A 122 -30.19 -5.20 -0.02
C ASN A 122 -30.69 -6.31 -0.97
N GLU A 123 -30.60 -6.08 -2.29
CA GLU A 123 -30.95 -7.09 -3.28
C GLU A 123 -29.99 -8.28 -3.12
N PRO A 124 -30.51 -9.51 -2.95
CA PRO A 124 -29.66 -10.70 -2.67
C PRO A 124 -28.55 -10.93 -3.70
N THR A 125 -28.81 -10.65 -4.97
CA THR A 125 -27.82 -10.79 -6.07
C THR A 125 -26.67 -9.79 -5.90
N ARG A 126 -26.94 -8.56 -5.54
CA ARG A 126 -25.90 -7.53 -5.28
C ARG A 126 -25.06 -7.88 -4.06
N ILE A 127 -25.71 -8.35 -2.99
CA ILE A 127 -25.02 -8.82 -1.78
C ILE A 127 -24.05 -9.95 -2.12
N LEU A 128 -24.51 -10.96 -2.86
CA LEU A 128 -23.68 -12.09 -3.27
C LEU A 128 -22.47 -11.62 -4.10
N ILE A 129 -22.67 -10.78 -5.11
CA ILE A 129 -21.58 -10.25 -5.94
C ILE A 129 -20.55 -9.50 -5.09
N ARG A 130 -20.99 -8.62 -4.17
CA ARG A 130 -20.09 -7.90 -3.26
C ARG A 130 -19.28 -8.85 -2.37
N GLN A 131 -19.91 -9.91 -1.84
CA GLN A 131 -19.22 -10.90 -1.02
C GLN A 131 -18.13 -11.64 -1.84
N VAL A 132 -18.44 -12.04 -3.07
CA VAL A 132 -17.48 -12.70 -3.95
C VAL A 132 -16.31 -11.77 -4.31
N LEU A 133 -16.60 -10.52 -4.69
CA LEU A 133 -15.56 -9.52 -5.00
C LEU A 133 -14.69 -9.21 -3.78
N GLY A 134 -15.30 -9.08 -2.60
CA GLY A 134 -14.57 -8.88 -1.34
C GLY A 134 -13.65 -10.05 -1.00
N ALA A 135 -14.13 -11.29 -1.17
CA ALA A 135 -13.32 -12.50 -0.98
C ALA A 135 -12.15 -12.58 -1.97
N LEU A 136 -12.37 -12.24 -3.24
CA LEU A 136 -11.32 -12.20 -4.26
C LEU A 136 -10.24 -11.17 -3.91
N SER A 137 -10.64 -9.96 -3.54
CA SER A 137 -9.71 -8.90 -3.12
C SER A 137 -8.88 -9.31 -1.90
N GLN A 138 -9.49 -10.00 -0.94
CA GLN A 138 -8.78 -10.53 0.24
C GLN A 138 -7.79 -11.63 -0.15
N TYR A 139 -8.16 -12.51 -1.07
CA TYR A 139 -7.28 -13.56 -1.59
C TYR A 139 -6.05 -12.96 -2.28
N GLU A 140 -6.22 -11.98 -3.17
CA GLU A 140 -5.12 -11.28 -3.85
C GLU A 140 -4.15 -10.63 -2.87
N LYS A 141 -4.66 -9.92 -1.84
CA LYS A 141 -3.84 -9.34 -0.77
C LYS A 141 -3.05 -10.41 -0.01
N THR A 142 -3.67 -11.55 0.26
CA THR A 142 -3.03 -12.67 0.96
C THR A 142 -1.92 -13.29 0.10
N LEU A 143 -2.19 -13.48 -1.19
CA LEU A 143 -1.21 -14.00 -2.14
C LEU A 143 0.00 -13.05 -2.29
N LEU A 144 -0.24 -11.74 -2.37
CA LEU A 144 0.83 -10.74 -2.42
C LEU A 144 1.69 -10.79 -1.14
N LYS A 145 1.07 -10.83 0.04
CA LYS A 145 1.78 -10.97 1.33
C LYS A 145 2.63 -12.24 1.38
N ALA A 146 2.09 -13.37 0.90
CA ALA A 146 2.81 -14.64 0.84
C ALA A 146 4.03 -14.55 -0.09
N ARG A 147 3.88 -13.97 -1.28
CA ARG A 147 5.01 -13.74 -2.22
C ARG A 147 6.09 -12.86 -1.60
N MET A 148 5.71 -11.76 -0.95
CA MET A 148 6.65 -10.88 -0.26
C MET A 148 7.36 -11.60 0.91
N ALA A 149 6.65 -12.43 1.67
CA ALA A 149 7.23 -13.22 2.75
C ALA A 149 8.25 -14.25 2.23
N ALA A 150 7.90 -14.95 1.13
CA ALA A 150 8.80 -15.89 0.47
C ALA A 150 10.06 -15.19 -0.07
N GLY A 151 9.92 -14.02 -0.69
CA GLY A 151 11.05 -13.21 -1.14
C GLY A 151 11.97 -12.77 0.00
N ARG A 152 11.39 -12.33 1.13
CA ARG A 152 12.17 -11.99 2.34
C ARG A 152 12.90 -13.21 2.90
N LYS A 153 12.23 -14.37 2.96
CA LYS A 153 12.85 -15.63 3.43
C LYS A 153 14.05 -16.02 2.56
N LEU A 154 13.88 -16.05 1.24
CA LEU A 154 14.97 -16.35 0.31
C LEU A 154 16.13 -15.36 0.43
N LYS A 155 15.85 -14.07 0.60
CA LYS A 155 16.88 -13.05 0.83
C LYS A 155 17.61 -13.29 2.16
N ALA A 156 16.91 -13.65 3.23
CA ALA A 156 17.50 -13.98 4.52
C ALA A 156 18.41 -15.22 4.43
N GLU A 157 17.99 -16.26 3.72
CA GLU A 157 18.77 -17.49 3.50
C GLU A 157 20.08 -17.21 2.75
N ARG A 158 20.07 -16.22 1.84
CA ARG A 158 21.27 -15.73 1.15
C ARG A 158 22.11 -14.74 1.98
N GLY A 159 21.77 -14.56 3.28
CA GLY A 159 22.47 -13.64 4.15
C GLY A 159 22.16 -12.16 3.96
N GLY A 160 21.17 -11.80 3.12
CA GLY A 160 20.78 -10.43 2.84
C GLY A 160 19.96 -9.77 3.95
N TYR A 161 20.00 -8.44 4.01
CA TYR A 161 19.19 -7.67 4.95
C TYR A 161 17.72 -7.62 4.54
N THR A 162 16.84 -8.02 5.43
CA THR A 162 15.39 -8.12 5.18
C THR A 162 14.54 -7.10 5.94
N GLY A 163 15.20 -6.14 6.61
CA GLY A 163 14.54 -5.11 7.41
C GLY A 163 14.76 -5.25 8.92
N GLY A 164 14.32 -4.25 9.67
CA GLY A 164 14.46 -4.18 11.13
C GLY A 164 15.81 -3.60 11.57
N ILE A 165 16.26 -3.97 12.78
CA ILE A 165 17.56 -3.56 13.31
C ILE A 165 18.65 -4.47 12.75
N PRO A 166 19.66 -3.92 12.04
CA PRO A 166 20.78 -4.72 11.54
C PRO A 166 21.49 -5.48 12.67
N ARG A 167 22.03 -6.67 12.35
CA ARG A 167 22.83 -7.41 13.32
C ARG A 167 24.03 -6.58 13.79
N PHE A 168 24.49 -6.83 15.02
CA PHE A 168 25.67 -6.16 15.56
C PHE A 168 26.91 -6.48 14.70
N GLY A 169 27.72 -5.50 14.40
CA GLY A 169 28.82 -5.56 13.43
C GLY A 169 28.46 -5.04 12.04
N TYR A 170 27.20 -4.71 11.76
CA TYR A 170 26.77 -4.28 10.44
C TYR A 170 25.77 -3.13 10.51
N SER A 171 25.84 -2.21 9.55
CA SER A 171 24.78 -1.25 9.20
C SER A 171 23.96 -1.78 8.01
N ALA A 172 22.85 -1.12 7.70
CA ALA A 172 22.06 -1.41 6.50
C ALA A 172 22.08 -0.19 5.57
N VAL A 173 22.66 -0.35 4.39
CA VAL A 173 22.69 0.68 3.35
C VAL A 173 22.11 0.08 2.08
N ARG A 174 21.11 0.76 1.47
CA ARG A 174 20.43 0.29 0.25
C ARG A 174 19.94 -1.16 0.33
N HIS A 175 19.41 -1.54 1.48
CA HIS A 175 18.94 -2.91 1.76
C HIS A 175 20.02 -4.01 1.78
N GLU A 176 21.28 -3.65 1.98
CA GLU A 176 22.38 -4.58 2.12
C GLU A 176 23.10 -4.39 3.44
N TYR A 177 23.73 -5.45 3.95
CA TYR A 177 24.58 -5.37 5.13
C TYR A 177 25.92 -4.76 4.76
N VAL A 178 26.29 -3.66 5.42
CA VAL A 178 27.61 -3.03 5.31
C VAL A 178 28.32 -3.21 6.65
N PRO A 179 29.57 -3.77 6.68
CA PRO A 179 30.34 -3.92 7.89
C PRO A 179 30.54 -2.59 8.61
N LEU A 180 30.41 -2.58 9.94
CA LEU A 180 30.67 -1.41 10.78
C LEU A 180 31.91 -1.70 11.63
N GLU A 181 33.03 -1.11 11.27
CA GLU A 181 34.35 -1.42 11.84
C GLU A 181 34.40 -1.25 13.37
N SER A 182 33.79 -0.20 13.90
CA SER A 182 33.68 0.04 15.34
C SER A 182 33.01 -1.11 16.09
N GLU A 183 31.92 -1.64 15.54
CA GLU A 183 31.21 -2.77 16.14
C GLU A 183 31.96 -4.10 15.93
N HIS A 184 32.70 -4.24 14.83
CA HIS A 184 33.58 -5.42 14.60
C HIS A 184 34.70 -5.50 15.61
N LYS A 185 35.29 -4.39 16.04
CA LYS A 185 36.28 -4.35 17.12
C LYS A 185 35.69 -4.88 18.45
N ILE A 186 34.46 -4.46 18.77
CA ILE A 186 33.75 -4.96 19.95
C ILE A 186 33.45 -6.47 19.82
N LEU A 187 33.03 -6.93 18.63
CA LEU A 187 32.80 -8.36 18.38
C LEU A 187 34.05 -9.20 18.55
N ALA A 188 35.21 -8.71 18.09
CA ALA A 188 36.47 -9.39 18.25
C ALA A 188 36.84 -9.54 19.76
N ARG A 189 36.69 -8.46 20.53
CA ARG A 189 36.89 -8.47 21.98
C ARG A 189 35.96 -9.47 22.69
N ILE A 190 34.66 -9.44 22.37
CA ILE A 190 33.70 -10.41 22.96
C ILE A 190 34.11 -11.85 22.68
N ARG A 191 34.64 -12.14 21.46
CA ARG A 191 35.10 -13.49 21.10
C ARG A 191 36.32 -13.92 21.91
N VAL A 192 37.30 -13.02 22.06
CA VAL A 192 38.51 -13.29 22.84
C VAL A 192 38.16 -13.56 24.31
N GLU A 193 37.44 -12.65 24.96
CA GLU A 193 37.04 -12.80 26.36
C GLU A 193 36.19 -14.06 26.59
N ARG A 194 35.34 -14.44 25.61
CA ARG A 194 34.60 -15.73 25.70
C ARG A 194 35.51 -16.95 25.58
N ALA A 195 36.52 -16.91 24.71
CA ALA A 195 37.49 -18.00 24.56
C ALA A 195 38.34 -18.18 25.83
N GLU A 196 38.62 -17.09 26.53
CA GLU A 196 39.30 -17.08 27.84
C GLU A 196 38.41 -17.49 29.01
N GLY A 197 37.13 -17.81 28.77
CA GLY A 197 36.20 -18.31 29.77
C GLY A 197 35.39 -17.26 30.51
N ALA A 198 35.52 -15.97 30.16
CA ALA A 198 34.73 -14.90 30.82
C ALA A 198 33.22 -15.15 30.70
N THR A 199 32.45 -14.85 31.74
CA THR A 199 31.00 -14.98 31.72
C THR A 199 30.36 -13.90 30.87
N PHE A 200 29.16 -14.14 30.31
CA PHE A 200 28.42 -13.12 29.55
C PHE A 200 28.14 -11.85 30.36
N GLN A 201 28.00 -11.98 31.70
CA GLN A 201 27.80 -10.82 32.57
C GLN A 201 29.12 -10.04 32.71
N ALA A 202 30.24 -10.70 32.96
CA ALA A 202 31.54 -10.03 33.10
C ALA A 202 31.91 -9.25 31.80
N ILE A 203 31.66 -9.85 30.62
CA ILE A 203 31.87 -9.19 29.32
C ILE A 203 30.97 -7.94 29.21
N ALA A 204 29.69 -8.05 29.57
CA ALA A 204 28.77 -6.91 29.53
C ALA A 204 29.21 -5.77 30.44
N ASP A 205 29.67 -6.10 31.65
CA ASP A 205 30.14 -5.12 32.63
C ASP A 205 31.44 -4.45 32.18
N GLY A 206 32.39 -5.22 31.63
CA GLY A 206 33.61 -4.68 31.04
C GLY A 206 33.36 -3.71 29.89
N LEU A 207 32.52 -4.10 28.93
CA LEU A 207 32.15 -3.21 27.80
C LEU A 207 31.46 -1.93 28.29
N ASN A 208 30.60 -2.03 29.29
CA ASN A 208 29.92 -0.85 29.87
C ASN A 208 30.90 0.06 30.63
N ALA A 209 31.86 -0.50 31.35
CA ALA A 209 32.90 0.26 32.05
C ALA A 209 33.77 1.06 31.08
N ASP A 210 34.07 0.48 29.92
CA ASP A 210 34.83 1.17 28.86
C ASP A 210 33.98 2.10 27.96
N GLY A 211 32.72 2.32 28.33
CA GLY A 211 31.82 3.21 27.58
C GLY A 211 31.42 2.71 26.19
N LEU A 212 31.60 1.41 25.92
CA LEU A 212 31.21 0.79 24.66
C LEU A 212 29.73 0.44 24.66
N HIS A 213 28.99 0.94 23.71
CA HIS A 213 27.52 0.82 23.65
C HIS A 213 27.04 -0.36 22.78
N ALA A 214 25.87 -0.89 23.14
CA ALA A 214 25.12 -1.83 22.31
C ALA A 214 24.53 -1.14 21.08
N LYS A 215 23.94 -1.90 20.15
CA LYS A 215 23.51 -1.49 18.80
C LYS A 215 22.74 -0.17 18.71
N LEU A 216 21.92 0.18 19.68
CA LEU A 216 21.13 1.40 19.70
C LEU A 216 21.60 2.39 20.77
N GLY A 217 22.88 2.37 21.12
CA GLY A 217 23.44 3.27 22.12
C GLY A 217 23.11 2.89 23.58
N GLY A 218 22.42 1.75 23.78
CA GLY A 218 22.10 1.25 25.12
C GLY A 218 23.26 0.53 25.80
N ARG A 219 23.10 0.27 27.11
CA ARG A 219 24.06 -0.52 27.89
C ARG A 219 24.00 -1.99 27.49
N TRP A 220 25.14 -2.67 27.64
CA TRP A 220 25.21 -4.11 27.51
C TRP A 220 24.61 -4.80 28.73
N HIS A 221 23.95 -5.92 28.48
CA HIS A 221 23.40 -6.83 29.46
C HIS A 221 23.75 -8.28 29.07
N ARG A 222 23.83 -9.18 30.03
CA ARG A 222 24.08 -10.60 29.81
C ARG A 222 23.33 -11.17 28.61
N GLY A 223 22.02 -10.90 28.50
CA GLY A 223 21.18 -11.38 27.39
C GLY A 223 21.53 -10.75 26.06
N GLY A 224 22.05 -9.52 26.03
CA GLY A 224 22.54 -8.83 24.85
C GLY A 224 23.77 -9.51 24.27
N ILE A 225 24.79 -9.77 25.12
CA ILE A 225 26.02 -10.47 24.72
C ILE A 225 25.70 -11.88 24.23
N MET A 226 24.89 -12.64 24.95
CA MET A 226 24.50 -14.01 24.56
C MET A 226 23.83 -14.00 23.17
N ARG A 227 22.95 -13.04 22.91
CA ARG A 227 22.26 -12.88 21.61
C ARG A 227 23.20 -12.54 20.48
N VAL A 228 24.16 -11.65 20.72
CA VAL A 228 25.18 -11.25 19.74
C VAL A 228 26.09 -12.43 19.40
N VAL A 229 26.58 -13.16 20.39
CA VAL A 229 27.43 -14.36 20.21
C VAL A 229 26.68 -15.43 19.41
N ARG A 230 25.43 -15.76 19.80
CA ARG A 230 24.61 -16.77 19.10
C ARG A 230 24.31 -16.38 17.65
N ARG A 231 23.99 -15.13 17.40
CA ARG A 231 23.60 -14.65 16.07
C ARG A 231 24.79 -14.56 15.11
N ASN A 232 25.98 -14.26 15.63
CA ASN A 232 27.20 -14.25 14.82
C ASN A 232 27.82 -15.64 14.62
N ALA A 233 27.55 -16.62 15.49
CA ALA A 233 27.93 -18.02 15.28
C ALA A 233 27.15 -18.66 14.12
N GLN A 234 25.90 -18.25 13.89
CA GLN A 234 25.07 -18.74 12.79
C GLN A 234 25.35 -18.05 11.43
N GLY A 235 26.18 -17.01 11.39
CA GLY A 235 26.43 -16.16 10.23
C GLY A 235 27.72 -16.45 9.46
N HIS A 236 28.32 -17.63 9.57
CA HIS A 236 29.56 -18.00 8.82
C HIS A 236 29.31 -18.32 7.33
N GLY A 237 28.20 -17.87 6.74
CA GLY A 237 27.85 -18.10 5.32
C GLY A 237 27.90 -16.88 4.42
N VAL A 238 28.43 -15.72 4.83
CA VAL A 238 28.59 -14.58 3.92
C VAL A 238 30.04 -14.60 3.41
N GLY A 239 30.21 -15.12 2.17
CA GLY A 239 31.48 -15.14 1.49
C GLY A 239 32.17 -13.77 1.51
N GLU A 240 33.44 -13.78 1.85
CA GLU A 240 34.37 -12.69 1.56
C GLU A 240 34.30 -12.41 0.07
N SER A 241 33.51 -11.41 -0.33
CA SER A 241 33.63 -10.84 -1.66
C SER A 241 34.93 -10.06 -1.71
N THR A 242 35.98 -10.72 -2.16
CA THR A 242 37.23 -10.10 -2.59
C THR A 242 36.87 -8.97 -3.59
N PRO A 243 37.37 -7.74 -3.44
CA PRO A 243 37.15 -6.69 -4.41
C PRO A 243 37.75 -7.14 -5.73
N ARG A 244 36.94 -7.28 -6.78
CA ARG A 244 37.43 -7.48 -8.15
C ARG A 244 38.28 -6.29 -8.50
N GLY A 245 39.57 -6.55 -8.60
CA GLY A 245 40.57 -5.62 -9.09
C GLY A 245 40.15 -5.06 -10.45
N SER A 246 40.23 -3.75 -10.58
CA SER A 246 40.18 -3.03 -11.84
C SER A 246 41.21 -3.58 -12.80
N ARG A 247 40.78 -4.29 -13.84
CA ARG A 247 41.65 -4.53 -15.01
C ARG A 247 41.45 -3.33 -15.94
N SER A 248 42.46 -2.47 -15.92
CA SER A 248 42.78 -1.59 -17.02
C SER A 248 43.22 -2.42 -18.22
N GLY A 249 42.74 -2.13 -19.40
CA GLY A 249 43.05 -2.69 -20.68
C GLY A 249 42.14 -2.12 -21.73
#